data_fe1de3e00dc22b80f8f2aeb723b0da80
#
_entry.id   fe1de3e00dc22b80f8f2aeb723b0da80
#
_cell.length_a   1.000
_cell.length_b   1.000
_cell.length_c   1.000
_cell.angle_alpha   90.00
_cell.angle_beta   90.00
_cell.angle_gamma   90.00
#
_symmetry.space_group_name_H-M   'P 1'
#
loop_
_entity.id
_entity.type
_entity.pdbx_description
1 polymer ?
#
loop_
_entity_poly.entity_id
_entity_poly.type
_entity_poly.pdbx_seq_one_letter_code
_entity_poly.pdbx_strand_id
1 'polypeptide(L)'
;MAANLRRTAALVLGLTLTVNALNYLRDAALAARFGASPASDAIFSALLLPAILQQMLVAGTLAPAVVPVYLEMAGHSPSQARRLTWQVLLSVAVGLIPLAVLAVFLTPALVNLLFPGFDAATQALTVQALRPFWPGAVCLILAGLTGSLLNAADHFVLPALTPGLGSALALIVLWLWPAVSVPELALALALGMAMQLLLHLPGLWATGRNPHALPAPVDGMNPAVRFAPARPLRRVLMLSLPLFAYVSLSQVMTLIERVFASHLGTGAVARLTLAQKLASLPLFLVAGSLAVVIFPRLAALQINRADFSAALASGLRTALPLLLLATAWLMSGSQLLVTLLYQHGLFSSQDGAQTAILLQGYALGLAPAGLGAILLKALHARQDVRSPLWVAAVSLTCYLALAALCSRAWGALGLALALSTTALISTSLLALILVRRHQALAWRRLLHDLRLLLP
;
A
#
# COMPACT_ATOMS: atom_id res chain seq x y z
N MET A 1 -4.20 23.56 21.89
CA MET A 1 -3.39 22.52 21.22
C MET A 1 -4.27 21.37 20.71
N ALA A 2 -5.10 20.70 21.51
CA ALA A 2 -5.95 19.56 21.09
C ALA A 2 -6.98 19.90 19.98
N ALA A 3 -7.57 21.09 19.95
CA ALA A 3 -8.52 21.51 18.92
C ALA A 3 -7.87 21.68 17.53
N ASN A 4 -6.65 22.23 17.49
CA ASN A 4 -5.90 22.37 16.23
C ASN A 4 -5.47 21.01 15.70
N LEU A 5 -5.04 20.07 16.55
CA LEU A 5 -4.69 18.71 16.15
C LEU A 5 -5.88 17.97 15.53
N ARG A 6 -7.07 18.07 16.14
CA ARG A 6 -8.32 17.47 15.60
C ARG A 6 -8.68 18.07 14.24
N ARG A 7 -8.56 19.39 14.07
CA ARG A 7 -8.85 20.08 12.81
C ARG A 7 -7.88 19.64 11.70
N THR A 8 -6.58 19.57 12.00
CA THR A 8 -5.56 19.09 11.05
C THR A 8 -5.80 17.64 10.68
N ALA A 9 -6.10 16.77 11.64
CA ALA A 9 -6.39 15.36 11.38
C ALA A 9 -7.64 15.18 10.50
N ALA A 10 -8.71 15.94 10.76
CA ALA A 10 -9.92 15.91 9.94
C ALA A 10 -9.65 16.39 8.50
N LEU A 11 -8.85 17.45 8.34
CA LEU A 11 -8.47 17.99 7.03
C LEU A 11 -7.64 16.96 6.24
N VAL A 12 -6.62 16.35 6.87
CA VAL A 12 -5.78 15.32 6.25
C VAL A 12 -6.62 14.10 5.84
N LEU A 13 -7.55 13.67 6.70
CA LEU A 13 -8.48 12.59 6.38
C LEU A 13 -9.35 12.95 5.16
N GLY A 14 -9.93 14.16 5.15
CA GLY A 14 -10.73 14.64 4.01
C GLY A 14 -9.94 14.65 2.71
N LEU A 15 -8.69 15.17 2.72
CA LEU A 15 -7.81 15.19 1.56
C LEU A 15 -7.46 13.77 1.09
N THR A 16 -7.14 12.87 2.01
CA THR A 16 -6.84 11.48 1.69
C THR A 16 -8.05 10.77 1.06
N LEU A 17 -9.26 10.99 1.57
CA LEU A 17 -10.48 10.45 0.99
C LEU A 17 -10.73 11.03 -0.42
N THR A 18 -10.50 12.33 -0.62
CA THR A 18 -10.59 12.98 -1.94
C THR A 18 -9.62 12.36 -2.94
N VAL A 19 -8.36 12.16 -2.56
CA VAL A 19 -7.35 11.52 -3.41
C VAL A 19 -7.74 10.06 -3.74
N ASN A 20 -8.24 9.31 -2.77
CA ASN A 20 -8.74 7.96 -3.02
C ASN A 20 -9.93 7.98 -3.98
N ALA A 21 -10.88 8.90 -3.81
CA ALA A 21 -12.00 9.06 -4.73
C ALA A 21 -11.52 9.38 -6.17
N LEU A 22 -10.53 10.27 -6.33
CA LEU A 22 -9.91 10.54 -7.63
C LEU A 22 -9.26 9.29 -8.25
N ASN A 23 -8.60 8.46 -7.44
CA ASN A 23 -8.02 7.20 -7.90
C ASN A 23 -9.11 6.22 -8.39
N TYR A 24 -10.23 6.11 -7.67
CA TYR A 24 -11.36 5.27 -8.09
C TYR A 24 -12.05 5.81 -9.34
N LEU A 25 -12.26 7.13 -9.43
CA LEU A 25 -12.82 7.78 -10.63
C LEU A 25 -11.93 7.57 -11.86
N ARG A 26 -10.60 7.68 -11.71
CA ARG A 26 -9.67 7.34 -12.78
C ARG A 26 -9.83 5.89 -13.23
N ASP A 27 -9.90 4.94 -12.29
CA ASP A 27 -10.03 3.53 -12.63
C ASP A 27 -11.38 3.23 -13.30
N ALA A 28 -12.44 3.89 -12.87
CA ALA A 28 -13.76 3.83 -13.52
C ALA A 28 -13.71 4.42 -14.93
N ALA A 29 -13.04 5.56 -15.11
CA ALA A 29 -12.87 6.17 -16.43
C ALA A 29 -12.00 5.29 -17.35
N LEU A 30 -10.95 4.63 -16.83
CA LEU A 30 -10.16 3.65 -17.56
C LEU A 30 -11.00 2.45 -18.00
N ALA A 31 -11.80 1.90 -17.08
CA ALA A 31 -12.72 0.81 -17.38
C ALA A 31 -13.76 1.22 -18.43
N ALA A 32 -14.36 2.39 -18.28
CA ALA A 32 -15.34 2.90 -19.26
C ALA A 32 -14.71 3.12 -20.63
N ARG A 33 -13.46 3.58 -20.68
CA ARG A 33 -12.79 3.95 -21.96
C ARG A 33 -12.21 2.75 -22.69
N PHE A 34 -11.61 1.81 -21.98
CA PHE A 34 -10.90 0.68 -22.58
C PHE A 34 -11.60 -0.68 -22.36
N GLY A 35 -12.62 -0.75 -21.49
CA GLY A 35 -13.24 -2.03 -21.13
C GLY A 35 -12.27 -2.98 -20.44
N ALA A 36 -12.61 -4.25 -20.40
CA ALA A 36 -11.69 -5.34 -20.01
C ALA A 36 -10.94 -5.84 -21.26
N SER A 37 -9.93 -5.12 -21.71
CA SER A 37 -9.23 -5.28 -22.99
C SER A 37 -7.70 -5.40 -22.80
N PRO A 38 -6.94 -5.70 -23.86
CA PRO A 38 -5.48 -5.66 -23.85
C PRO A 38 -4.93 -4.30 -23.36
N ALA A 39 -5.60 -3.19 -23.73
CA ALA A 39 -5.18 -1.85 -23.34
C ALA A 39 -5.31 -1.62 -21.83
N SER A 40 -6.43 -2.03 -21.22
CA SER A 40 -6.61 -1.93 -19.76
C SER A 40 -5.69 -2.86 -19.00
N ASP A 41 -5.48 -4.09 -19.47
CA ASP A 41 -4.50 -5.03 -18.88
C ASP A 41 -3.09 -4.44 -18.91
N ALA A 42 -2.69 -3.83 -20.03
CA ALA A 42 -1.39 -3.16 -20.17
C ALA A 42 -1.21 -1.99 -19.19
N ILE A 43 -2.22 -1.11 -19.08
CA ILE A 43 -2.16 0.07 -18.19
C ILE A 43 -2.11 -0.37 -16.72
N PHE A 44 -2.99 -1.28 -16.27
CA PHE A 44 -3.00 -1.74 -14.90
C PHE A 44 -1.75 -2.52 -14.52
N SER A 45 -1.19 -3.30 -15.45
CA SER A 45 0.09 -3.98 -15.27
C SER A 45 1.26 -2.99 -15.15
N ALA A 46 1.28 -1.96 -15.99
CA ALA A 46 2.31 -0.94 -15.97
C ALA A 46 2.26 -0.06 -14.71
N LEU A 47 1.06 0.31 -14.24
CA LEU A 47 0.86 1.09 -13.01
C LEU A 47 1.33 0.34 -11.75
N LEU A 48 1.31 -0.99 -11.77
CA LEU A 48 1.64 -1.80 -10.61
C LEU A 48 3.12 -1.66 -10.22
N LEU A 49 4.04 -1.65 -11.20
CA LEU A 49 5.49 -1.69 -10.91
C LEU A 49 6.00 -0.45 -10.16
N PRO A 50 5.66 0.80 -10.57
CA PRO A 50 6.00 1.99 -9.78
C PRO A 50 5.44 1.96 -8.36
N ALA A 51 4.19 1.49 -8.20
CA ALA A 51 3.54 1.40 -6.89
C ALA A 51 4.25 0.38 -5.98
N ILE A 52 4.62 -0.78 -6.50
CA ILE A 52 5.40 -1.79 -5.78
C ILE A 52 6.77 -1.22 -5.35
N LEU A 53 7.50 -0.58 -6.27
CA LEU A 53 8.80 0.01 -5.97
C LEU A 53 8.69 1.10 -4.89
N GLN A 54 7.68 1.97 -4.98
CA GLN A 54 7.43 2.98 -3.95
C GLN A 54 7.13 2.32 -2.59
N GLN A 55 6.26 1.30 -2.57
CA GLN A 55 5.90 0.62 -1.33
C GLN A 55 7.11 -0.07 -0.69
N MET A 56 7.94 -0.73 -1.47
CA MET A 56 9.14 -1.41 -0.98
C MET A 56 10.20 -0.42 -0.47
N LEU A 57 10.53 0.58 -1.29
CA LEU A 57 11.63 1.49 -1.00
C LEU A 57 11.27 2.61 -0.04
N VAL A 58 10.06 3.17 -0.12
CA VAL A 58 9.66 4.30 0.73
C VAL A 58 8.96 3.84 1.98
N ALA A 59 7.74 3.30 1.86
CA ALA A 59 6.91 2.97 3.02
C ALA A 59 7.50 1.83 3.87
N GLY A 60 8.16 0.87 3.20
CA GLY A 60 8.77 -0.28 3.87
C GLY A 60 10.15 -0.04 4.45
N THR A 61 10.92 0.94 3.93
CA THR A 61 12.35 1.05 4.28
C THR A 61 12.84 2.45 4.56
N LEU A 62 12.82 3.34 3.56
CA LEU A 62 13.47 4.64 3.67
C LEU A 62 12.77 5.55 4.68
N ALA A 63 11.44 5.65 4.65
CA ALA A 63 10.72 6.55 5.55
C ALA A 63 10.87 6.15 7.03
N PRO A 64 10.65 4.87 7.44
CA PRO A 64 10.89 4.44 8.82
C PRO A 64 12.34 4.59 9.30
N ALA A 65 13.31 4.56 8.41
CA ALA A 65 14.72 4.72 8.74
C ALA A 65 15.19 6.18 8.75
N VAL A 66 14.72 6.99 7.80
CA VAL A 66 15.18 8.39 7.63
C VAL A 66 14.49 9.33 8.61
N VAL A 67 13.17 9.15 8.83
CA VAL A 67 12.37 10.07 9.65
C VAL A 67 12.90 10.20 11.09
N PRO A 68 13.21 9.11 11.84
CA PRO A 68 13.78 9.24 13.19
C PRO A 68 15.11 9.99 13.22
N VAL A 69 16.00 9.71 12.25
CA VAL A 69 17.31 10.40 12.15
C VAL A 69 17.12 11.87 11.82
N TYR A 70 16.17 12.17 10.93
CA TYR A 70 15.81 13.55 10.59
C TYR A 70 15.31 14.32 11.82
N LEU A 71 14.37 13.75 12.59
CA LEU A 71 13.82 14.40 13.78
C LEU A 71 14.88 14.62 14.86
N GLU A 72 15.76 13.64 15.09
CA GLU A 72 16.89 13.77 16.03
C GLU A 72 17.81 14.93 15.62
N MET A 73 18.19 15.01 14.35
CA MET A 73 19.06 16.07 13.84
C MET A 73 18.36 17.43 13.82
N ALA A 74 17.08 17.48 13.49
CA ALA A 74 16.29 18.70 13.46
C ALA A 74 16.17 19.35 14.84
N GLY A 75 16.04 18.55 15.91
CA GLY A 75 16.03 19.02 17.29
C GLY A 75 17.36 19.65 17.76
N HIS A 76 18.48 19.32 17.13
CA HIS A 76 19.80 19.88 17.47
C HIS A 76 20.23 21.01 16.50
N SER A 77 20.03 20.82 15.21
CA SER A 77 20.45 21.77 14.18
C SER A 77 19.60 21.64 12.90
N PRO A 78 18.71 22.59 12.61
CA PRO A 78 17.90 22.60 11.39
C PRO A 78 18.72 22.56 10.10
N SER A 79 19.90 23.18 10.10
CA SER A 79 20.80 23.17 8.94
C SER A 79 21.37 21.77 8.65
N GLN A 80 21.71 21.00 9.69
CA GLN A 80 22.18 19.62 9.55
C GLN A 80 21.05 18.69 9.08
N ALA A 81 19.83 18.85 9.62
CA ALA A 81 18.66 18.09 9.17
C ALA A 81 18.38 18.35 7.68
N ARG A 82 18.44 19.61 7.21
CA ARG A 82 18.31 19.95 5.80
C ARG A 82 19.42 19.33 4.96
N ARG A 83 20.67 19.37 5.41
CA ARG A 83 21.79 18.73 4.72
C ARG A 83 21.58 17.21 4.60
N LEU A 84 21.13 16.55 5.66
CA LEU A 84 20.77 15.13 5.62
C LEU A 84 19.66 14.87 4.59
N THR A 85 18.60 15.67 4.58
CA THR A 85 17.50 15.54 3.60
C THR A 85 18.04 15.53 2.18
N TRP A 86 18.85 16.54 1.79
CA TRP A 86 19.40 16.61 0.44
C TRP A 86 20.41 15.49 0.14
N GLN A 87 21.22 15.09 1.12
CA GLN A 87 22.15 13.97 0.96
C GLN A 87 21.40 12.66 0.69
N VAL A 88 20.32 12.39 1.44
CA VAL A 88 19.52 11.18 1.25
C VAL A 88 18.79 11.21 -0.09
N LEU A 89 18.13 12.33 -0.43
CA LEU A 89 17.44 12.48 -1.72
C LEU A 89 18.40 12.31 -2.90
N LEU A 90 19.57 12.95 -2.84
CA LEU A 90 20.58 12.84 -3.89
C LEU A 90 21.13 11.40 -3.98
N SER A 91 21.43 10.76 -2.86
CA SER A 91 21.93 9.38 -2.85
C SER A 91 20.91 8.41 -3.43
N VAL A 92 19.61 8.58 -3.10
CA VAL A 92 18.52 7.78 -3.66
C VAL A 92 18.36 8.06 -5.15
N ALA A 93 18.41 9.33 -5.59
CA ALA A 93 18.31 9.71 -6.99
C ALA A 93 19.48 9.15 -7.82
N VAL A 94 20.72 9.30 -7.34
CA VAL A 94 21.92 8.77 -8.00
C VAL A 94 21.89 7.25 -8.12
N GLY A 95 21.31 6.55 -7.14
CA GLY A 95 21.13 5.09 -7.21
C GLY A 95 19.99 4.67 -8.16
N LEU A 96 18.88 5.40 -8.16
CA LEU A 96 17.68 4.98 -8.90
C LEU A 96 17.69 5.44 -10.38
N ILE A 97 18.29 6.58 -10.71
CA ILE A 97 18.29 7.09 -12.09
C ILE A 97 18.97 6.10 -13.06
N PRO A 98 20.18 5.59 -12.79
CA PRO A 98 20.81 4.59 -13.66
C PRO A 98 19.97 3.30 -13.77
N LEU A 99 19.36 2.86 -12.67
CA LEU A 99 18.48 1.68 -12.67
C LEU A 99 17.23 1.92 -13.52
N ALA A 100 16.63 3.11 -13.43
CA ALA A 100 15.48 3.46 -14.25
C ALA A 100 15.84 3.55 -15.74
N VAL A 101 16.99 4.14 -16.08
CA VAL A 101 17.51 4.16 -17.46
C VAL A 101 17.72 2.72 -17.97
N LEU A 102 18.38 1.88 -17.19
CA LEU A 102 18.56 0.47 -17.54
C LEU A 102 17.20 -0.25 -17.71
N ALA A 103 16.25 0.01 -16.82
CA ALA A 103 14.91 -0.59 -16.86
C ALA A 103 14.13 -0.17 -18.12
N VAL A 104 14.30 1.06 -18.63
CA VAL A 104 13.70 1.49 -19.91
C VAL A 104 14.17 0.59 -21.06
N PHE A 105 15.46 0.25 -21.13
CA PHE A 105 16.01 -0.64 -22.16
C PHE A 105 15.60 -2.10 -21.92
N LEU A 106 15.56 -2.55 -20.68
CA LEU A 106 15.18 -3.91 -20.31
C LEU A 106 13.65 -4.12 -20.25
N THR A 107 12.84 -3.09 -20.51
CA THR A 107 11.37 -3.17 -20.42
C THR A 107 10.79 -4.37 -21.19
N PRO A 108 11.18 -4.66 -22.44
CA PRO A 108 10.64 -5.83 -23.15
C PRO A 108 10.92 -7.15 -22.43
N ALA A 109 12.16 -7.33 -21.93
CA ALA A 109 12.54 -8.54 -21.20
C ALA A 109 11.78 -8.65 -19.86
N LEU A 110 11.61 -7.54 -19.15
CA LEU A 110 10.84 -7.48 -17.90
C LEU A 110 9.36 -7.80 -18.13
N VAL A 111 8.74 -7.29 -19.19
CA VAL A 111 7.34 -7.59 -19.55
C VAL A 111 7.19 -9.07 -19.87
N ASN A 112 8.08 -9.65 -20.66
CA ASN A 112 8.07 -11.09 -20.97
C ASN A 112 8.23 -11.96 -19.71
N LEU A 113 9.06 -11.52 -18.76
CA LEU A 113 9.28 -12.24 -17.50
C LEU A 113 8.08 -12.14 -16.54
N LEU A 114 7.50 -10.96 -16.42
CA LEU A 114 6.44 -10.66 -15.42
C LEU A 114 5.03 -10.96 -15.93
N PHE A 115 4.83 -10.95 -17.25
CA PHE A 115 3.53 -11.18 -17.89
C PHE A 115 3.65 -12.17 -19.06
N PRO A 116 4.18 -13.38 -18.81
CA PRO A 116 4.48 -14.35 -19.89
C PRO A 116 3.23 -14.85 -20.63
N GLY A 117 2.06 -14.74 -20.02
CA GLY A 117 0.80 -15.17 -20.60
C GLY A 117 0.11 -14.12 -21.48
N PHE A 118 0.65 -12.90 -21.58
CA PHE A 118 0.10 -11.92 -22.51
C PHE A 118 0.43 -12.27 -23.96
N ASP A 119 -0.50 -12.03 -24.87
CA ASP A 119 -0.25 -12.08 -26.31
C ASP A 119 0.70 -10.96 -26.77
N ALA A 120 1.27 -11.09 -27.96
CA ALA A 120 2.25 -10.14 -28.48
C ALA A 120 1.75 -8.69 -28.53
N ALA A 121 0.45 -8.48 -28.81
CA ALA A 121 -0.15 -7.16 -28.85
C ALA A 121 -0.24 -6.54 -27.46
N THR A 122 -0.71 -7.28 -26.46
CA THR A 122 -0.79 -6.83 -25.06
C THR A 122 0.61 -6.61 -24.48
N GLN A 123 1.58 -7.45 -24.79
CA GLN A 123 2.98 -7.25 -24.40
C GLN A 123 3.54 -5.94 -24.98
N ALA A 124 3.33 -5.68 -26.27
CA ALA A 124 3.78 -4.45 -26.91
C ALA A 124 3.15 -3.19 -26.27
N LEU A 125 1.84 -3.22 -25.99
CA LEU A 125 1.15 -2.15 -25.27
C LEU A 125 1.69 -1.96 -23.86
N THR A 126 1.96 -3.06 -23.15
CA THR A 126 2.53 -3.02 -21.78
C THR A 126 3.94 -2.42 -21.78
N VAL A 127 4.78 -2.75 -22.77
CA VAL A 127 6.10 -2.15 -22.95
C VAL A 127 5.99 -0.65 -23.21
N GLN A 128 5.08 -0.23 -24.08
CA GLN A 128 4.85 1.19 -24.39
C GLN A 128 4.33 1.96 -23.15
N ALA A 129 3.42 1.37 -22.37
CA ALA A 129 2.90 1.97 -21.14
C ALA A 129 3.96 2.06 -20.05
N LEU A 130 4.81 1.04 -19.91
CA LEU A 130 5.76 0.92 -18.79
C LEU A 130 7.00 1.83 -18.97
N ARG A 131 7.43 2.11 -20.20
CA ARG A 131 8.60 2.96 -20.46
C ARG A 131 8.53 4.33 -19.78
N PRO A 132 7.47 5.15 -19.91
CA PRO A 132 7.37 6.43 -19.22
C PRO A 132 7.23 6.29 -17.71
N PHE A 133 6.81 5.13 -17.20
CA PHE A 133 6.70 4.92 -15.77
C PHE A 133 8.05 4.70 -15.05
N TRP A 134 9.12 4.33 -15.73
CA TRP A 134 10.43 4.19 -15.08
C TRP A 134 10.97 5.51 -14.53
N PRO A 135 11.07 6.61 -15.33
CA PRO A 135 11.41 7.91 -14.76
C PRO A 135 10.33 8.41 -13.79
N GLY A 136 9.05 8.12 -14.05
CA GLY A 136 7.95 8.41 -13.13
C GLY A 136 8.11 7.73 -11.77
N ALA A 137 8.57 6.48 -11.73
CA ALA A 137 8.82 5.73 -10.49
C ALA A 137 9.92 6.37 -9.64
N VAL A 138 10.99 6.88 -10.25
CA VAL A 138 12.02 7.65 -9.53
C VAL A 138 11.40 8.87 -8.88
N CYS A 139 10.61 9.65 -9.63
CA CYS A 139 9.89 10.80 -9.10
C CYS A 139 8.94 10.41 -7.97
N LEU A 140 8.18 9.31 -8.13
CA LEU A 140 7.24 8.82 -7.15
C LEU A 140 7.91 8.36 -5.85
N ILE A 141 9.06 7.69 -5.94
CA ILE A 141 9.86 7.27 -4.78
C ILE A 141 10.41 8.49 -4.05
N LEU A 142 11.00 9.43 -4.77
CA LEU A 142 11.50 10.69 -4.17
C LEU A 142 10.35 11.51 -3.56
N ALA A 143 9.19 11.58 -4.23
CA ALA A 143 8.00 12.23 -3.70
C ALA A 143 7.47 11.56 -2.42
N GLY A 144 7.49 10.23 -2.34
CA GLY A 144 7.11 9.50 -1.14
C GLY A 144 8.06 9.79 0.04
N LEU A 145 9.36 9.83 -0.22
CA LEU A 145 10.37 10.16 0.80
C LEU A 145 10.24 11.62 1.26
N THR A 146 10.13 12.57 0.32
CA THR A 146 9.92 13.99 0.65
C THR A 146 8.61 14.21 1.40
N GLY A 147 7.54 13.52 1.01
CA GLY A 147 6.26 13.55 1.70
C GLY A 147 6.36 13.05 3.15
N SER A 148 7.14 11.99 3.39
CA SER A 148 7.39 11.49 4.75
C SER A 148 8.16 12.49 5.62
N LEU A 149 9.14 13.20 5.03
CA LEU A 149 9.89 14.26 5.71
C LEU A 149 9.05 15.51 5.97
N LEU A 150 8.17 15.89 5.03
CA LEU A 150 7.21 16.98 5.21
C LEU A 150 6.22 16.66 6.34
N ASN A 151 5.71 15.42 6.39
CA ASN A 151 4.87 14.96 7.49
C ASN A 151 5.61 15.04 8.85
N ALA A 152 6.89 14.66 8.87
CA ALA A 152 7.73 14.76 10.07
C ALA A 152 7.99 16.22 10.50
N ALA A 153 7.86 17.17 9.58
CA ALA A 153 7.96 18.61 9.81
C ALA A 153 6.58 19.30 9.99
N ASP A 154 5.53 18.54 10.34
CA ASP A 154 4.13 19.01 10.55
C ASP A 154 3.48 19.65 9.30
N HIS A 155 3.99 19.36 8.10
CA HIS A 155 3.44 19.79 6.82
C HIS A 155 2.63 18.66 6.19
N PHE A 156 1.37 18.47 6.60
CA PHE A 156 0.54 17.32 6.23
C PHE A 156 -0.28 17.52 4.94
N VAL A 157 -0.64 18.76 4.61
CA VAL A 157 -1.59 19.06 3.52
C VAL A 157 -1.03 18.66 2.16
N LEU A 158 0.20 19.06 1.89
CA LEU A 158 0.84 18.84 0.60
C LEU A 158 1.06 17.33 0.32
N PRO A 159 1.66 16.54 1.25
CA PRO A 159 1.77 15.10 1.07
C PRO A 159 0.44 14.35 0.98
N ALA A 160 -0.63 14.88 1.60
CA ALA A 160 -1.95 14.26 1.53
C ALA A 160 -2.66 14.50 0.18
N LEU A 161 -2.42 15.65 -0.47
CA LEU A 161 -3.10 16.04 -1.70
C LEU A 161 -2.40 15.55 -2.98
N THR A 162 -1.06 15.66 -3.01
CA THR A 162 -0.27 15.47 -4.23
C THR A 162 -0.31 14.07 -4.85
N PRO A 163 -0.55 12.95 -4.11
CA PRO A 163 -0.70 11.63 -4.72
C PRO A 163 -1.89 11.53 -5.71
N GLY A 164 -2.85 12.45 -5.63
CA GLY A 164 -3.98 12.52 -6.55
C GLY A 164 -3.67 13.13 -7.92
N LEU A 165 -2.51 13.80 -8.09
CA LEU A 165 -2.19 14.54 -9.31
C LEU A 165 -2.14 13.67 -10.56
N GLY A 166 -1.54 12.47 -10.48
CA GLY A 166 -1.52 11.54 -11.60
C GLY A 166 -2.92 11.12 -12.04
N SER A 167 -3.81 10.87 -11.07
CA SER A 167 -5.20 10.53 -11.36
C SER A 167 -5.98 11.71 -11.92
N ALA A 168 -5.76 12.91 -11.40
CA ALA A 168 -6.38 14.13 -11.92
C ALA A 168 -5.97 14.40 -13.38
N LEU A 169 -4.65 14.31 -13.69
CA LEU A 169 -4.16 14.47 -15.05
C LEU A 169 -4.72 13.40 -16.00
N ALA A 170 -4.75 12.14 -15.56
CA ALA A 170 -5.32 11.06 -16.36
C ALA A 170 -6.81 11.30 -16.65
N LEU A 171 -7.60 11.76 -15.67
CA LEU A 171 -9.00 12.10 -15.86
C LEU A 171 -9.18 13.27 -16.85
N ILE A 172 -8.36 14.31 -16.73
CA ILE A 172 -8.37 15.45 -17.66
C ILE A 172 -8.08 14.98 -19.09
N VAL A 173 -7.03 14.15 -19.26
CA VAL A 173 -6.66 13.61 -20.59
C VAL A 173 -7.76 12.71 -21.15
N LEU A 174 -8.33 11.81 -20.35
CA LEU A 174 -9.43 10.94 -20.77
C LEU A 174 -10.69 11.71 -21.18
N TRP A 175 -10.94 12.86 -20.56
CA TRP A 175 -12.09 13.70 -20.86
C TRP A 175 -11.88 14.60 -22.07
N LEU A 176 -10.69 15.22 -22.18
CA LEU A 176 -10.39 16.18 -23.26
C LEU A 176 -9.97 15.49 -24.57
N TRP A 177 -9.46 14.26 -24.49
CA TRP A 177 -8.90 13.54 -25.64
C TRP A 177 -9.59 12.18 -25.85
N PRO A 178 -10.73 12.17 -26.53
CA PRO A 178 -11.50 10.93 -26.76
C PRO A 178 -10.73 9.81 -27.50
N ALA A 179 -9.66 10.13 -28.24
CA ALA A 179 -8.85 9.18 -28.99
C ALA A 179 -7.51 8.86 -28.29
N VAL A 180 -7.40 9.10 -26.95
CA VAL A 180 -6.16 8.86 -26.21
C VAL A 180 -5.70 7.41 -26.33
N SER A 181 -4.44 7.23 -26.63
CA SER A 181 -3.75 5.94 -26.68
C SER A 181 -3.18 5.54 -25.31
N VAL A 182 -2.83 4.27 -25.16
CA VAL A 182 -2.20 3.73 -23.95
C VAL A 182 -0.91 4.47 -23.57
N PRO A 183 0.04 4.74 -24.51
CA PRO A 183 1.27 5.47 -24.20
C PRO A 183 1.05 6.91 -23.75
N GLU A 184 0.11 7.63 -24.37
CA GLU A 184 -0.20 9.02 -24.00
C GLU A 184 -0.78 9.11 -22.58
N LEU A 185 -1.66 8.18 -22.24
CA LEU A 185 -2.23 8.10 -20.90
C LEU A 185 -1.16 7.71 -19.85
N ALA A 186 -0.28 6.78 -20.19
CA ALA A 186 0.84 6.39 -19.34
C ALA A 186 1.79 7.59 -19.10
N LEU A 187 2.03 8.41 -20.14
CA LEU A 187 2.82 9.64 -20.02
C LEU A 187 2.13 10.65 -19.09
N ALA A 188 0.82 10.85 -19.23
CA ALA A 188 0.07 11.75 -18.35
C ALA A 188 0.17 11.32 -16.87
N LEU A 189 0.05 10.02 -16.59
CA LEU A 189 0.21 9.46 -15.26
C LEU A 189 1.63 9.65 -14.72
N ALA A 190 2.65 9.41 -15.55
CA ALA A 190 4.06 9.62 -15.20
C ALA A 190 4.38 11.10 -14.93
N LEU A 191 3.83 12.02 -15.72
CA LEU A 191 3.93 13.46 -15.49
C LEU A 191 3.30 13.87 -14.15
N GLY A 192 2.16 13.24 -13.77
CA GLY A 192 1.57 13.44 -12.45
C GLY A 192 2.48 13.01 -11.30
N MET A 193 3.23 11.90 -11.46
CA MET A 193 4.25 11.47 -10.50
C MET A 193 5.40 12.49 -10.39
N ALA A 194 5.85 13.03 -11.52
CA ALA A 194 6.88 14.09 -11.53
C ALA A 194 6.37 15.38 -10.88
N MET A 195 5.14 15.79 -11.19
CA MET A 195 4.51 16.98 -10.61
C MET A 195 4.34 16.84 -9.09
N GLN A 196 4.02 15.64 -8.59
CA GLN A 196 3.99 15.37 -7.16
C GLN A 196 5.33 15.69 -6.49
N LEU A 197 6.45 15.25 -7.06
CA LEU A 197 7.79 15.56 -6.56
C LEU A 197 8.07 17.06 -6.61
N LEU A 198 7.82 17.70 -7.75
CA LEU A 198 8.08 19.13 -7.95
C LEU A 198 7.35 20.00 -6.93
N LEU A 199 6.09 19.67 -6.60
CA LEU A 199 5.31 20.39 -5.59
C LEU A 199 5.82 20.19 -4.16
N HIS A 200 6.53 19.09 -3.86
CA HIS A 200 7.12 18.88 -2.55
C HIS A 200 8.40 19.71 -2.32
N LEU A 201 9.16 20.06 -3.38
CA LEU A 201 10.46 20.75 -3.26
C LEU A 201 10.36 22.11 -2.53
N PRO A 202 9.39 23.01 -2.87
CA PRO A 202 9.23 24.27 -2.14
C PRO A 202 8.92 24.06 -0.65
N GLY A 203 8.11 23.06 -0.30
CA GLY A 203 7.81 22.70 1.07
C GLY A 203 9.06 22.33 1.87
N LEU A 204 9.96 21.53 1.29
CA LEU A 204 11.22 21.16 1.91
C LEU A 204 12.17 22.37 2.10
N TRP A 205 12.14 23.35 1.19
CA TRP A 205 12.92 24.59 1.34
C TRP A 205 12.38 25.44 2.49
N ALA A 206 11.07 25.45 2.67
CA ALA A 206 10.42 26.24 3.74
C ALA A 206 10.68 25.63 5.12
N THR A 207 10.70 24.30 5.28
CA THR A 207 10.95 23.63 6.58
C THR A 207 12.32 23.98 7.18
N GLY A 208 13.32 24.26 6.35
CA GLY A 208 14.67 24.66 6.82
C GLY A 208 14.80 26.11 7.30
N ARG A 209 13.75 26.94 7.12
CA ARG A 209 13.78 28.38 7.46
C ARG A 209 13.11 28.73 8.79
N ASN A 210 12.28 27.83 9.33
CA ASN A 210 11.50 28.11 10.55
C ASN A 210 11.93 27.15 11.69
N PRO A 211 12.88 27.57 12.57
CA PRO A 211 13.37 26.74 13.68
C PRO A 211 12.28 26.38 14.71
N HIS A 212 11.21 27.17 14.77
CA HIS A 212 10.10 26.99 15.72
C HIS A 212 9.01 25.98 15.25
N ALA A 213 9.10 25.50 14.02
CA ALA A 213 8.14 24.51 13.47
C ALA A 213 8.54 23.06 13.73
N LEU A 214 9.65 22.82 14.42
CA LEU A 214 10.12 21.47 14.70
C LEU A 214 9.49 20.96 15.99
N PRO A 215 8.94 19.74 16.01
CA PRO A 215 8.41 19.14 17.23
C PRO A 215 9.49 19.09 18.31
N ALA A 216 9.11 19.40 19.56
CA ALA A 216 9.99 19.21 20.70
C ALA A 216 10.53 17.78 20.74
N PRO A 217 11.78 17.56 21.22
CA PRO A 217 12.32 16.22 21.38
C PRO A 217 11.29 15.34 22.08
N VAL A 218 10.99 14.19 21.51
CA VAL A 218 10.05 13.23 22.13
C VAL A 218 10.74 12.68 23.37
N ASP A 219 10.38 13.22 24.54
CA ASP A 219 10.79 12.68 25.84
C ASP A 219 10.30 11.23 25.92
N GLY A 220 11.22 10.30 26.03
CA GLY A 220 10.91 8.87 26.12
C GLY A 220 11.51 8.00 25.00
N MET A 221 12.22 8.56 24.03
CA MET A 221 12.98 7.75 23.08
C MET A 221 14.17 7.13 23.78
N ASN A 222 14.21 5.79 23.80
CA ASN A 222 15.20 4.94 24.47
C ASN A 222 16.64 5.49 24.27
N PRO A 223 17.39 5.83 25.34
CA PRO A 223 18.74 6.35 25.22
C PRO A 223 19.72 5.39 24.56
N ALA A 224 19.39 4.09 24.46
CA ALA A 224 20.15 3.10 23.69
C ALA A 224 20.18 3.39 22.17
N VAL A 225 19.35 4.34 21.68
CA VAL A 225 19.32 4.80 20.30
C VAL A 225 20.23 6.02 20.07
N ARG A 226 20.85 6.56 21.11
CA ARG A 226 21.86 7.64 20.98
C ARG A 226 23.17 7.08 20.39
N PHE A 227 23.27 7.10 19.07
CA PHE A 227 24.50 6.75 18.39
C PHE A 227 25.28 7.99 17.95
N ALA A 228 26.61 7.88 18.03
CA ALA A 228 27.54 8.92 17.60
C ALA A 228 27.25 9.39 16.16
N PRO A 229 27.36 10.71 15.86
CA PRO A 229 26.93 11.33 14.59
C PRO A 229 27.79 10.94 13.37
N ALA A 230 28.76 10.02 13.52
CA ALA A 230 29.80 9.80 12.55
C ALA A 230 29.35 9.19 11.20
N ARG A 231 28.19 8.48 11.10
CA ARG A 231 27.74 7.88 9.83
C ARG A 231 26.20 7.67 9.79
N PRO A 232 25.39 8.72 9.65
CA PRO A 232 23.92 8.63 9.68
C PRO A 232 23.36 7.76 8.54
N LEU A 233 23.96 7.80 7.36
CA LEU A 233 23.54 7.02 6.19
C LEU A 233 23.71 5.52 6.41
N ARG A 234 24.82 5.07 7.00
CA ARG A 234 25.03 3.64 7.32
C ARG A 234 23.97 3.12 8.29
N ARG A 235 23.59 3.94 9.28
CA ARG A 235 22.51 3.59 10.23
C ARG A 235 21.17 3.42 9.54
N VAL A 236 20.82 4.35 8.64
CA VAL A 236 19.61 4.25 7.81
C VAL A 236 19.59 2.93 7.05
N LEU A 237 20.67 2.58 6.36
CA LEU A 237 20.78 1.35 5.59
C LEU A 237 20.65 0.08 6.46
N MET A 238 21.27 0.06 7.64
CA MET A 238 21.17 -1.09 8.55
C MET A 238 19.76 -1.30 9.10
N LEU A 239 19.05 -0.22 9.42
CA LEU A 239 17.67 -0.27 9.90
C LEU A 239 16.66 -0.63 8.79
N SER A 240 16.97 -0.27 7.55
CA SER A 240 16.10 -0.49 6.39
C SER A 240 16.05 -1.96 5.96
N LEU A 241 17.13 -2.72 6.08
CA LEU A 241 17.28 -4.04 5.47
C LEU A 241 16.22 -5.08 5.95
N PRO A 242 15.94 -5.25 7.26
CA PRO A 242 14.91 -6.18 7.72
C PRO A 242 13.49 -5.78 7.29
N LEU A 243 13.20 -4.47 7.31
CA LEU A 243 11.92 -3.94 6.88
C LEU A 243 11.74 -4.13 5.36
N PHE A 244 12.79 -3.90 4.58
CA PHE A 244 12.81 -4.16 3.15
C PHE A 244 12.47 -5.61 2.84
N ALA A 245 13.11 -6.56 3.51
CA ALA A 245 12.85 -7.98 3.30
C ALA A 245 11.38 -8.35 3.58
N TYR A 246 10.80 -7.83 4.67
CA TYR A 246 9.39 -8.08 5.00
C TYR A 246 8.42 -7.52 3.94
N VAL A 247 8.60 -6.24 3.57
CA VAL A 247 7.72 -5.59 2.59
C VAL A 247 7.90 -6.22 1.21
N SER A 248 9.14 -6.57 0.83
CA SER A 248 9.42 -7.25 -0.44
C SER A 248 8.65 -8.57 -0.59
N LEU A 249 8.60 -9.40 0.45
CA LEU A 249 7.85 -10.66 0.42
C LEU A 249 6.36 -10.43 0.14
N SER A 250 5.75 -9.40 0.73
CA SER A 250 4.34 -9.08 0.48
C SER A 250 4.12 -8.54 -0.95
N GLN A 251 5.05 -7.77 -1.50
CA GLN A 251 4.96 -7.26 -2.86
C GLN A 251 5.19 -8.35 -3.92
N VAL A 252 6.03 -9.34 -3.61
CA VAL A 252 6.23 -10.52 -4.48
C VAL A 252 4.92 -11.31 -4.63
N MET A 253 4.08 -11.42 -3.60
CA MET A 253 2.76 -12.05 -3.73
C MET A 253 1.88 -11.33 -4.78
N THR A 254 1.90 -10.00 -4.79
CA THR A 254 1.16 -9.21 -5.78
C THR A 254 1.70 -9.41 -7.20
N LEU A 255 3.03 -9.52 -7.36
CA LEU A 255 3.62 -9.84 -8.66
C LEU A 255 3.24 -11.24 -9.14
N ILE A 256 3.29 -12.24 -8.26
CA ILE A 256 2.87 -13.61 -8.57
C ILE A 256 1.41 -13.65 -9.05
N GLU A 257 0.52 -12.91 -8.37
CA GLU A 257 -0.87 -12.80 -8.82
C GLU A 257 -0.96 -12.32 -10.27
N ARG A 258 -0.17 -11.31 -10.65
CA ARG A 258 -0.17 -10.78 -12.01
C ARG A 258 0.43 -11.73 -13.05
N VAL A 259 1.48 -12.47 -12.67
CA VAL A 259 2.03 -13.54 -13.52
C VAL A 259 0.94 -14.57 -13.84
N PHE A 260 0.23 -15.08 -12.83
CA PHE A 260 -0.87 -16.02 -13.06
C PHE A 260 -2.03 -15.39 -13.82
N ALA A 261 -2.41 -14.15 -13.49
CA ALA A 261 -3.50 -13.43 -14.15
C ALA A 261 -3.24 -13.22 -15.65
N SER A 262 -1.97 -13.03 -16.07
CA SER A 262 -1.62 -12.87 -17.48
C SER A 262 -1.96 -14.09 -18.34
N HIS A 263 -2.00 -15.29 -17.77
CA HIS A 263 -2.37 -16.54 -18.45
C HIS A 263 -3.89 -16.77 -18.53
N LEU A 264 -4.71 -15.94 -17.90
CA LEU A 264 -6.16 -16.16 -17.80
C LEU A 264 -6.98 -15.45 -18.89
N GLY A 265 -6.29 -14.98 -19.93
CA GLY A 265 -6.90 -14.31 -21.08
C GLY A 265 -7.12 -12.82 -20.90
N THR A 266 -7.60 -12.20 -21.96
CA THR A 266 -7.78 -10.74 -22.08
C THR A 266 -8.72 -10.20 -21.04
N GLY A 267 -8.35 -9.06 -20.43
CA GLY A 267 -9.14 -8.36 -19.42
C GLY A 267 -9.07 -8.97 -18.02
N ALA A 268 -8.37 -10.10 -17.84
CA ALA A 268 -8.27 -10.76 -16.54
C ALA A 268 -7.54 -9.91 -15.50
N VAL A 269 -6.43 -9.27 -15.88
CA VAL A 269 -5.66 -8.39 -15.00
C VAL A 269 -6.47 -7.14 -14.62
N ALA A 270 -7.19 -6.56 -15.59
CA ALA A 270 -8.05 -5.41 -15.34
C ALA A 270 -9.17 -5.74 -14.35
N ARG A 271 -9.93 -6.83 -14.60
CA ARG A 271 -11.02 -7.26 -13.73
C ARG A 271 -10.54 -7.59 -12.30
N LEU A 272 -9.43 -8.32 -12.16
CA LEU A 272 -8.84 -8.61 -10.85
C LEU A 272 -8.41 -7.32 -10.14
N THR A 273 -7.78 -6.37 -10.85
CA THR A 273 -7.35 -5.10 -10.27
C THR A 273 -8.53 -4.29 -9.75
N LEU A 274 -9.58 -4.16 -10.56
CA LEU A 274 -10.78 -3.41 -10.19
C LEU A 274 -11.51 -4.05 -8.99
N ALA A 275 -11.66 -5.37 -8.99
CA ALA A 275 -12.25 -6.12 -7.89
C ALA A 275 -11.44 -5.99 -6.60
N GLN A 276 -10.11 -6.16 -6.65
CA GLN A 276 -9.22 -6.05 -5.50
C GLN A 276 -9.25 -4.65 -4.89
N LYS A 277 -9.32 -3.60 -5.72
CA LYS A 277 -9.43 -2.22 -5.24
C LYS A 277 -10.72 -2.00 -4.46
N LEU A 278 -11.87 -2.47 -4.95
CA LEU A 278 -13.13 -2.38 -4.21
C LEU A 278 -13.08 -3.14 -2.89
N ALA A 279 -12.51 -4.36 -2.89
CA ALA A 279 -12.33 -5.14 -1.67
C ALA A 279 -11.42 -4.45 -0.65
N SER A 280 -10.45 -3.65 -1.07
CA SER A 280 -9.52 -2.95 -0.18
C SER A 280 -10.12 -1.74 0.54
N LEU A 281 -11.25 -1.17 0.07
CA LEU A 281 -11.90 0.00 0.67
C LEU A 281 -12.29 -0.20 2.14
N PRO A 282 -13.09 -1.23 2.49
CA PRO A 282 -13.45 -1.46 3.88
C PRO A 282 -12.23 -1.81 4.75
N LEU A 283 -11.24 -2.50 4.17
CA LEU A 283 -10.00 -2.82 4.87
C LEU A 283 -9.27 -1.55 5.30
N PHE A 284 -9.13 -0.58 4.40
CA PHE A 284 -8.51 0.71 4.69
C PHE A 284 -9.31 1.49 5.75
N LEU A 285 -10.64 1.55 5.62
CA LEU A 285 -11.49 2.30 6.53
C LEU A 285 -11.54 1.69 7.93
N VAL A 286 -11.65 0.37 8.05
CA VAL A 286 -11.81 -0.31 9.35
C VAL A 286 -10.45 -0.63 9.97
N ALA A 287 -9.63 -1.44 9.30
CA ALA A 287 -8.36 -1.89 9.87
C ALA A 287 -7.32 -0.76 9.94
N GLY A 288 -7.28 0.14 8.94
CA GLY A 288 -6.39 1.28 8.91
C GLY A 288 -6.66 2.25 10.05
N SER A 289 -7.91 2.66 10.27
CA SER A 289 -8.29 3.59 11.34
C SER A 289 -8.08 2.98 12.74
N LEU A 290 -8.46 1.72 12.93
CA LEU A 290 -8.25 1.03 14.21
C LEU A 290 -6.75 0.82 14.51
N ALA A 291 -5.95 0.51 13.52
CA ALA A 291 -4.50 0.34 13.70
C ALA A 291 -3.82 1.61 14.21
N VAL A 292 -4.24 2.79 13.73
CA VAL A 292 -3.71 4.09 14.19
C VAL A 292 -4.06 4.35 15.65
N VAL A 293 -5.27 3.99 16.09
CA VAL A 293 -5.73 4.20 17.47
C VAL A 293 -5.14 3.16 18.44
N ILE A 294 -5.08 1.91 18.03
CA ILE A 294 -4.69 0.78 18.89
C ILE A 294 -3.17 0.69 19.05
N PHE A 295 -2.39 1.00 18.01
CA PHE A 295 -0.93 0.82 18.03
C PHE A 295 -0.22 1.61 19.13
N PRO A 296 -0.46 2.92 19.35
CA PRO A 296 0.19 3.65 20.44
C PRO A 296 -0.18 3.10 21.83
N ARG A 297 -1.44 2.68 21.98
CA ARG A 297 -1.93 2.08 23.24
C ARG A 297 -1.25 0.73 23.51
N LEU A 298 -1.10 -0.11 22.50
CA LEU A 298 -0.36 -1.38 22.62
C LEU A 298 1.13 -1.16 22.92
N ALA A 299 1.74 -0.17 22.28
CA ALA A 299 3.15 0.17 22.53
C ALA A 299 3.39 0.66 23.95
N ALA A 300 2.47 1.46 24.51
CA ALA A 300 2.55 1.91 25.91
C ALA A 300 2.36 0.77 26.94
N LEU A 301 1.59 -0.26 26.57
CA LEU A 301 1.26 -1.40 27.44
C LEU A 301 2.18 -2.62 27.21
N GLN A 302 3.25 -2.49 26.43
CA GLN A 302 4.11 -3.62 26.05
C GLN A 302 4.70 -4.43 27.23
N ILE A 303 4.88 -3.81 28.39
CA ILE A 303 5.46 -4.43 29.59
C ILE A 303 4.39 -5.22 30.38
N ASN A 304 3.17 -4.67 30.49
CA ASN A 304 2.08 -5.33 31.22
C ASN A 304 1.28 -6.25 30.29
N ARG A 305 1.52 -7.57 30.45
CA ARG A 305 0.89 -8.59 29.60
C ARG A 305 -0.64 -8.61 29.69
N ALA A 306 -1.21 -8.40 30.87
CA ALA A 306 -2.66 -8.46 31.07
C ALA A 306 -3.35 -7.29 30.36
N ASP A 307 -2.85 -6.08 30.55
CA ASP A 307 -3.39 -4.87 29.94
C ASP A 307 -3.19 -4.87 28.41
N PHE A 308 -2.03 -5.34 27.95
CA PHE A 308 -1.77 -5.52 26.52
C PHE A 308 -2.77 -6.49 25.89
N SER A 309 -3.00 -7.65 26.52
CA SER A 309 -3.96 -8.66 26.05
C SER A 309 -5.38 -8.11 26.02
N ALA A 310 -5.78 -7.36 27.06
CA ALA A 310 -7.09 -6.73 27.13
C ALA A 310 -7.29 -5.66 26.04
N ALA A 311 -6.28 -4.80 25.81
CA ALA A 311 -6.30 -3.79 24.77
C ALA A 311 -6.37 -4.42 23.36
N LEU A 312 -5.57 -5.46 23.09
CA LEU A 312 -5.61 -6.20 21.83
C LEU A 312 -6.96 -6.88 21.60
N ALA A 313 -7.48 -7.58 22.61
CA ALA A 313 -8.80 -8.22 22.55
C ALA A 313 -9.91 -7.21 22.28
N SER A 314 -9.88 -6.04 22.93
CA SER A 314 -10.83 -4.93 22.67
C SER A 314 -10.77 -4.48 21.21
N GLY A 315 -9.58 -4.30 20.65
CA GLY A 315 -9.39 -3.93 19.24
C GLY A 315 -9.95 -4.97 18.27
N LEU A 316 -9.66 -6.24 18.52
CA LEU A 316 -10.18 -7.34 17.69
C LEU A 316 -11.71 -7.48 17.78
N ARG A 317 -12.29 -7.29 18.97
CA ARG A 317 -13.75 -7.30 19.17
C ARG A 317 -14.45 -6.16 18.43
N THR A 318 -13.83 -4.99 18.37
CA THR A 318 -14.39 -3.85 17.62
C THR A 318 -14.23 -4.07 16.10
N ALA A 319 -13.10 -4.60 15.67
CA ALA A 319 -12.81 -4.78 14.24
C ALA A 319 -13.65 -5.91 13.60
N LEU A 320 -13.80 -7.05 14.29
CA LEU A 320 -14.40 -8.25 13.72
C LEU A 320 -15.83 -8.03 13.21
N PRO A 321 -16.80 -7.49 13.98
CA PRO A 321 -18.16 -7.30 13.49
C PRO A 321 -18.20 -6.31 12.32
N LEU A 322 -17.41 -5.25 12.36
CA LEU A 322 -17.33 -4.27 11.26
C LEU A 322 -16.79 -4.91 9.97
N LEU A 323 -15.75 -5.75 10.08
CA LEU A 323 -15.18 -6.46 8.94
C LEU A 323 -16.12 -7.53 8.40
N LEU A 324 -16.84 -8.26 9.28
CA LEU A 324 -17.85 -9.24 8.85
C LEU A 324 -19.03 -8.55 8.17
N LEU A 325 -19.51 -7.43 8.70
CA LEU A 325 -20.58 -6.64 8.07
C LEU A 325 -20.12 -6.13 6.68
N ALA A 326 -18.90 -5.62 6.58
CA ALA A 326 -18.33 -5.19 5.30
C ALA A 326 -18.18 -6.38 4.32
N THR A 327 -17.78 -7.55 4.80
CA THR A 327 -17.71 -8.78 3.99
C THR A 327 -19.10 -9.14 3.48
N ALA A 328 -20.10 -9.21 4.34
CA ALA A 328 -21.48 -9.54 3.97
C ALA A 328 -22.04 -8.52 2.96
N TRP A 329 -21.76 -7.23 3.17
CA TRP A 329 -22.17 -6.17 2.25
C TRP A 329 -21.50 -6.28 0.89
N LEU A 330 -20.20 -6.57 0.83
CA LEU A 330 -19.49 -6.78 -0.44
C LEU A 330 -19.98 -8.07 -1.13
N MET A 331 -20.28 -9.14 -0.38
CA MET A 331 -20.80 -10.38 -0.94
C MET A 331 -22.17 -10.17 -1.60
N SER A 332 -23.10 -9.49 -0.92
CA SER A 332 -24.46 -9.26 -1.43
C SER A 332 -24.55 -8.10 -2.43
N GLY A 333 -23.74 -7.04 -2.24
CA GLY A 333 -23.77 -5.82 -3.03
C GLY A 333 -22.73 -5.76 -4.17
N SER A 334 -21.94 -6.83 -4.38
CA SER A 334 -20.84 -6.83 -5.37
C SER A 334 -21.29 -6.42 -6.77
N GLN A 335 -22.39 -6.99 -7.27
CA GLN A 335 -22.93 -6.68 -8.60
C GLN A 335 -23.36 -5.23 -8.69
N LEU A 336 -24.09 -4.73 -7.69
CA LEU A 336 -24.55 -3.34 -7.66
C LEU A 336 -23.37 -2.36 -7.64
N LEU A 337 -22.36 -2.62 -6.81
CA LEU A 337 -21.16 -1.80 -6.71
C LEU A 337 -20.39 -1.71 -8.04
N VAL A 338 -20.15 -2.87 -8.64
CA VAL A 338 -19.42 -2.94 -9.92
C VAL A 338 -20.23 -2.27 -11.03
N THR A 339 -21.53 -2.48 -11.07
CA THR A 339 -22.41 -1.82 -12.06
C THR A 339 -22.37 -0.30 -11.90
N LEU A 340 -22.53 0.20 -10.68
CA LEU A 340 -22.56 1.65 -10.42
C LEU A 340 -21.20 2.33 -10.69
N LEU A 341 -20.09 1.64 -10.44
CA LEU A 341 -18.77 2.26 -10.54
C LEU A 341 -18.07 2.01 -11.88
N TYR A 342 -18.23 0.82 -12.47
CA TYR A 342 -17.41 0.42 -13.62
C TYR A 342 -18.19 0.06 -14.87
N GLN A 343 -19.46 -0.32 -14.79
CA GLN A 343 -20.25 -0.76 -15.95
C GLN A 343 -20.73 0.45 -16.77
N HIS A 344 -19.76 1.16 -17.37
CA HIS A 344 -19.98 2.29 -18.24
C HIS A 344 -19.12 2.17 -19.51
N GLY A 345 -19.54 2.80 -20.59
CA GLY A 345 -18.81 2.85 -21.85
C GLY A 345 -18.51 1.46 -22.43
N LEU A 346 -17.22 1.14 -22.62
CA LEU A 346 -16.77 -0.14 -23.18
C LEU A 346 -16.69 -1.29 -22.15
N PHE A 347 -16.90 -1.03 -20.87
CA PHE A 347 -16.92 -2.08 -19.85
C PHE A 347 -18.29 -2.77 -19.85
N SER A 348 -18.33 -3.95 -20.43
CA SER A 348 -19.58 -4.67 -20.71
C SER A 348 -20.27 -5.19 -19.44
N SER A 349 -21.54 -5.56 -19.56
CA SER A 349 -22.28 -6.24 -18.47
C SER A 349 -21.65 -7.57 -18.09
N GLN A 350 -21.07 -8.28 -19.05
CA GLN A 350 -20.32 -9.53 -18.81
C GLN A 350 -19.07 -9.29 -18.00
N ASP A 351 -18.29 -8.23 -18.31
CA ASP A 351 -17.12 -7.83 -17.52
C ASP A 351 -17.52 -7.44 -16.11
N GLY A 352 -18.63 -6.73 -15.97
CA GLY A 352 -19.21 -6.38 -14.67
C GLY A 352 -19.55 -7.59 -13.83
N ALA A 353 -20.27 -8.57 -14.39
CA ALA A 353 -20.63 -9.80 -13.69
C ALA A 353 -19.38 -10.60 -13.28
N GLN A 354 -18.40 -10.75 -14.16
CA GLN A 354 -17.15 -11.43 -13.84
C GLN A 354 -16.38 -10.68 -12.73
N THR A 355 -16.29 -9.35 -12.80
CA THR A 355 -15.63 -8.54 -11.77
C THR A 355 -16.33 -8.65 -10.41
N ALA A 356 -17.67 -8.72 -10.39
CA ALA A 356 -18.44 -8.89 -9.17
C ALA A 356 -18.17 -10.27 -8.49
N ILE A 357 -18.05 -11.33 -9.27
CA ILE A 357 -17.66 -12.65 -8.76
C ILE A 357 -16.24 -12.61 -8.16
N LEU A 358 -15.30 -11.92 -8.81
CA LEU A 358 -13.95 -11.76 -8.28
C LEU A 358 -13.96 -10.93 -6.98
N LEU A 359 -14.79 -9.89 -6.91
CA LEU A 359 -14.98 -9.10 -5.71
C LEU A 359 -15.50 -9.95 -4.54
N GLN A 360 -16.44 -10.87 -4.78
CA GLN A 360 -16.90 -11.83 -3.77
C GLN A 360 -15.75 -12.73 -3.30
N GLY A 361 -14.92 -13.23 -4.24
CA GLY A 361 -13.75 -14.02 -3.90
C GLY A 361 -12.77 -13.30 -2.96
N TYR A 362 -12.47 -12.01 -3.23
CA TYR A 362 -11.64 -11.18 -2.36
C TYR A 362 -12.32 -10.82 -1.04
N ALA A 363 -13.63 -10.62 -1.05
CA ALA A 363 -14.39 -10.25 0.16
C ALA A 363 -14.29 -11.31 1.26
N LEU A 364 -14.19 -12.60 0.92
CA LEU A 364 -13.96 -13.68 1.88
C LEU A 364 -12.66 -13.49 2.69
N GLY A 365 -11.64 -12.89 2.10
CA GLY A 365 -10.37 -12.58 2.74
C GLY A 365 -10.37 -11.31 3.59
N LEU A 366 -11.42 -10.47 3.52
CA LEU A 366 -11.44 -9.15 4.14
C LEU A 366 -11.32 -9.20 5.67
N ALA A 367 -12.14 -10.03 6.32
CA ALA A 367 -12.11 -10.16 7.77
C ALA A 367 -10.77 -10.75 8.27
N PRO A 368 -10.24 -11.85 7.72
CA PRO A 368 -8.91 -12.33 8.06
C PRO A 368 -7.82 -11.28 7.85
N ALA A 369 -7.78 -10.61 6.68
CA ALA A 369 -6.75 -9.63 6.38
C ALA A 369 -6.79 -8.43 7.35
N GLY A 370 -7.98 -7.94 7.71
CA GLY A 370 -8.15 -6.85 8.66
C GLY A 370 -7.70 -7.21 10.08
N LEU A 371 -8.07 -8.40 10.55
CA LEU A 371 -7.59 -8.91 11.84
C LEU A 371 -6.06 -9.14 11.81
N GLY A 372 -5.54 -9.70 10.73
CA GLY A 372 -4.12 -9.90 10.51
C GLY A 372 -3.32 -8.61 10.60
N ALA A 373 -3.84 -7.51 10.05
CA ALA A 373 -3.21 -6.19 10.14
C ALA A 373 -3.11 -5.70 11.60
N ILE A 374 -4.12 -5.92 12.44
CA ILE A 374 -4.09 -5.57 13.86
C ILE A 374 -3.10 -6.45 14.63
N LEU A 375 -3.10 -7.77 14.37
CA LEU A 375 -2.16 -8.71 15.01
C LEU A 375 -0.70 -8.40 14.64
N LEU A 376 -0.46 -8.01 13.40
CA LEU A 376 0.85 -7.56 12.93
C LEU A 376 1.34 -6.33 13.71
N LYS A 377 0.46 -5.33 13.91
CA LYS A 377 0.78 -4.16 14.73
C LYS A 377 1.08 -4.54 16.18
N ALA A 378 0.38 -5.54 16.73
CA ALA A 378 0.65 -6.05 18.07
C ALA A 378 2.05 -6.69 18.17
N LEU A 379 2.51 -7.45 17.17
CA LEU A 379 3.88 -7.97 17.11
C LEU A 379 4.91 -6.85 16.99
N HIS A 380 4.66 -5.83 16.16
CA HIS A 380 5.54 -4.67 16.07
C HIS A 380 5.60 -3.89 17.40
N ALA A 381 4.50 -3.76 18.15
CA ALA A 381 4.48 -3.14 19.46
C ALA A 381 5.33 -3.97 20.48
N ARG A 382 5.44 -5.27 20.30
CA ARG A 382 6.33 -6.18 21.04
C ARG A 382 7.76 -6.21 20.52
N GLN A 383 8.11 -5.38 19.54
CA GLN A 383 9.43 -5.35 18.87
C GLN A 383 9.83 -6.69 18.22
N ASP A 384 8.85 -7.56 17.94
CA ASP A 384 9.09 -8.82 17.24
C ASP A 384 9.02 -8.60 15.73
N VAL A 385 10.18 -8.49 15.10
CA VAL A 385 10.32 -8.32 13.63
C VAL A 385 10.50 -9.68 12.93
N ARG A 386 10.99 -10.70 13.65
CA ARG A 386 11.32 -12.01 13.06
C ARG A 386 10.06 -12.81 12.76
N SER A 387 9.08 -12.80 13.66
CA SER A 387 7.85 -13.56 13.49
C SER A 387 7.03 -13.10 12.27
N PRO A 388 6.80 -11.80 12.04
CA PRO A 388 6.16 -11.31 10.82
C PRO A 388 6.88 -11.72 9.53
N LEU A 389 8.21 -11.67 9.52
CA LEU A 389 9.01 -12.07 8.36
C LEU A 389 8.83 -13.56 8.04
N TRP A 390 8.85 -14.43 9.06
CA TRP A 390 8.62 -15.86 8.89
C TRP A 390 7.20 -16.15 8.39
N VAL A 391 6.18 -15.49 8.97
CA VAL A 391 4.79 -15.61 8.51
C VAL A 391 4.65 -15.15 7.06
N ALA A 392 5.31 -14.05 6.67
CA ALA A 392 5.29 -13.58 5.28
C ALA A 392 5.91 -14.61 4.32
N ALA A 393 7.02 -15.25 4.69
CA ALA A 393 7.66 -16.29 3.88
C ALA A 393 6.75 -17.52 3.71
N VAL A 394 6.14 -18.00 4.80
CA VAL A 394 5.18 -19.12 4.74
C VAL A 394 3.96 -18.73 3.91
N SER A 395 3.42 -17.52 4.10
CA SER A 395 2.28 -17.03 3.33
C SER A 395 2.58 -16.95 1.85
N LEU A 396 3.78 -16.50 1.46
CA LEU A 396 4.20 -16.46 0.06
C LEU A 396 4.25 -17.87 -0.55
N THR A 397 4.82 -18.84 0.16
CA THR A 397 4.88 -20.25 -0.30
C THR A 397 3.48 -20.85 -0.44
N CYS A 398 2.63 -20.64 0.57
CA CYS A 398 1.22 -21.10 0.51
C CYS A 398 0.46 -20.43 -0.64
N TYR A 399 0.63 -19.12 -0.82
CA TYR A 399 -0.01 -18.40 -1.91
C TYR A 399 0.42 -18.93 -3.28
N LEU A 400 1.71 -19.17 -3.50
CA LEU A 400 2.22 -19.72 -4.76
C LEU A 400 1.57 -21.08 -5.08
N ALA A 401 1.50 -21.97 -4.08
CA ALA A 401 0.87 -23.28 -4.26
C ALA A 401 -0.64 -23.16 -4.52
N LEU A 402 -1.35 -22.33 -3.73
CA LEU A 402 -2.79 -22.12 -3.89
C LEU A 402 -3.10 -21.42 -5.22
N ALA A 403 -2.34 -20.42 -5.63
CA ALA A 403 -2.50 -19.73 -6.90
C ALA A 403 -2.35 -20.70 -8.08
N ALA A 404 -1.33 -21.59 -8.04
CA ALA A 404 -1.11 -22.59 -9.08
C ALA A 404 -2.25 -23.62 -9.17
N LEU A 405 -2.78 -24.06 -8.04
CA LEU A 405 -3.88 -25.05 -7.98
C LEU A 405 -5.22 -24.41 -8.32
N CYS A 406 -5.58 -23.31 -7.63
CA CYS A 406 -6.89 -22.69 -7.75
C CYS A 406 -7.08 -21.97 -9.10
N SER A 407 -6.01 -21.37 -9.67
CA SER A 407 -6.13 -20.74 -10.98
C SER A 407 -6.45 -21.74 -12.10
N ARG A 408 -5.93 -22.98 -12.00
CA ARG A 408 -6.27 -24.07 -12.94
C ARG A 408 -7.71 -24.54 -12.81
N ALA A 409 -8.24 -24.58 -11.57
CA ALA A 409 -9.59 -25.07 -11.29
C ALA A 409 -10.69 -24.01 -11.55
N TRP A 410 -10.44 -22.76 -11.16
CA TRP A 410 -11.45 -21.69 -11.15
C TRP A 410 -10.98 -20.40 -11.84
N GLY A 411 -9.89 -20.43 -12.61
CA GLY A 411 -9.40 -19.27 -13.35
C GLY A 411 -9.10 -18.08 -12.44
N ALA A 412 -9.59 -16.89 -12.82
CA ALA A 412 -9.37 -15.65 -12.07
C ALA A 412 -9.99 -15.66 -10.68
N LEU A 413 -11.17 -16.32 -10.49
CA LEU A 413 -11.75 -16.50 -9.17
C LEU A 413 -10.84 -17.31 -8.25
N GLY A 414 -10.13 -18.31 -8.81
CA GLY A 414 -9.16 -19.10 -8.07
C GLY A 414 -8.03 -18.26 -7.47
N LEU A 415 -7.55 -17.21 -8.16
CA LEU A 415 -6.54 -16.28 -7.62
C LEU A 415 -7.09 -15.45 -6.46
N ALA A 416 -8.31 -14.93 -6.57
CA ALA A 416 -8.97 -14.20 -5.50
C ALA A 416 -9.18 -15.07 -4.26
N LEU A 417 -9.62 -16.32 -4.44
CA LEU A 417 -9.78 -17.30 -3.36
C LEU A 417 -8.44 -17.71 -2.73
N ALA A 418 -7.40 -17.89 -3.55
CA ALA A 418 -6.05 -18.18 -3.06
C ALA A 418 -5.52 -17.07 -2.15
N LEU A 419 -5.72 -15.80 -2.53
CA LEU A 419 -5.33 -14.66 -1.70
C LEU A 419 -6.12 -14.62 -0.39
N SER A 420 -7.43 -14.85 -0.45
CA SER A 420 -8.32 -14.88 0.72
C SER A 420 -7.96 -16.01 1.69
N THR A 421 -7.66 -17.20 1.16
CA THR A 421 -7.22 -18.35 1.97
C THR A 421 -5.85 -18.08 2.59
N THR A 422 -4.93 -17.45 1.84
CA THR A 422 -3.62 -17.06 2.36
C THR A 422 -3.74 -16.01 3.48
N ALA A 423 -4.66 -15.05 3.37
CA ALA A 423 -4.94 -14.11 4.44
C ALA A 423 -5.43 -14.82 5.72
N LEU A 424 -6.28 -15.84 5.60
CA LEU A 424 -6.72 -16.65 6.72
C LEU A 424 -5.55 -17.41 7.37
N ILE A 425 -4.71 -18.06 6.56
CA ILE A 425 -3.50 -18.77 7.04
C ILE A 425 -2.56 -17.80 7.77
N SER A 426 -2.24 -16.66 7.15
CA SER A 426 -1.37 -15.64 7.73
C SER A 426 -1.89 -15.14 9.08
N THR A 427 -3.17 -14.80 9.15
CA THR A 427 -3.81 -14.31 10.37
C THR A 427 -3.80 -15.37 11.47
N SER A 428 -4.07 -16.63 11.12
CA SER A 428 -4.03 -17.74 12.05
C SER A 428 -2.62 -17.98 12.61
N LEU A 429 -1.59 -17.88 11.78
CA LEU A 429 -0.19 -17.98 12.20
C LEU A 429 0.22 -16.82 13.13
N LEU A 430 -0.15 -15.57 12.80
CA LEU A 430 0.10 -14.42 13.65
C LEU A 430 -0.58 -14.56 15.01
N ALA A 431 -1.85 -15.02 15.03
CA ALA A 431 -2.59 -15.28 16.26
C ALA A 431 -1.92 -16.38 17.10
N LEU A 432 -1.50 -17.48 16.45
CA LEU A 432 -0.81 -18.59 17.12
C LEU A 432 0.50 -18.14 17.78
N ILE A 433 1.28 -17.30 17.10
CA ILE A 433 2.53 -16.75 17.64
C ILE A 433 2.24 -15.86 18.84
N LEU A 434 1.25 -14.98 18.77
CA LEU A 434 0.86 -14.11 19.88
C LEU A 434 0.36 -14.91 21.09
N VAL A 435 -0.36 -16.02 20.87
CA VAL A 435 -0.80 -16.91 21.95
C VAL A 435 0.37 -17.68 22.57
N ARG A 436 1.15 -18.39 21.75
CA ARG A 436 2.17 -19.33 22.25
C ARG A 436 3.44 -18.66 22.72
N ARG A 437 3.97 -17.69 21.94
CA ARG A 437 5.27 -17.09 22.21
C ARG A 437 5.18 -15.88 23.14
N HIS A 438 4.16 -15.05 22.92
CA HIS A 438 4.00 -13.80 23.68
C HIS A 438 2.98 -13.88 24.81
N GLN A 439 2.19 -14.96 24.88
CA GLN A 439 1.10 -15.15 25.85
C GLN A 439 0.20 -13.89 25.94
N ALA A 440 0.07 -13.20 24.79
CA ALA A 440 -0.53 -11.88 24.68
C ALA A 440 -2.00 -11.93 24.26
N LEU A 441 -2.55 -13.12 24.04
CA LEU A 441 -3.94 -13.30 23.64
C LEU A 441 -4.59 -14.38 24.50
N ALA A 442 -5.53 -14.00 25.33
CA ALA A 442 -6.34 -14.95 26.11
C ALA A 442 -7.47 -15.52 25.21
N TRP A 443 -7.11 -16.49 24.35
CA TRP A 443 -7.99 -17.07 23.33
C TRP A 443 -9.32 -17.57 23.89
N ARG A 444 -9.32 -18.20 25.08
CA ARG A 444 -10.56 -18.69 25.72
C ARG A 444 -11.53 -17.55 26.07
N ARG A 445 -11.02 -16.40 26.51
CA ARG A 445 -11.86 -15.22 26.81
C ARG A 445 -12.41 -14.62 25.51
N LEU A 446 -11.60 -14.52 24.48
CA LEU A 446 -11.99 -13.97 23.18
C LEU A 446 -13.10 -14.84 22.53
N LEU A 447 -12.99 -16.16 22.57
CA LEU A 447 -14.01 -17.08 22.07
C LEU A 447 -15.31 -17.05 22.89
N HIS A 448 -15.20 -16.94 24.22
CA HIS A 448 -16.35 -16.79 25.09
C HIS A 448 -17.14 -15.52 24.79
N ASP A 449 -16.42 -14.41 24.62
CA ASP A 449 -17.03 -13.10 24.37
C ASP A 449 -17.59 -12.99 22.95
N LEU A 450 -16.98 -13.66 21.97
CA LEU A 450 -17.50 -13.74 20.60
C LEU A 450 -18.80 -14.59 20.52
N ARG A 451 -18.93 -15.63 21.36
CA ARG A 451 -20.17 -16.39 21.49
C ARG A 451 -21.33 -15.57 22.05
N LEU A 452 -21.02 -14.55 22.87
CA LEU A 452 -22.03 -13.62 23.43
C LEU A 452 -22.44 -12.52 22.42
N LEU A 453 -21.71 -12.34 21.33
CA LEU A 453 -22.00 -11.36 20.27
C LEU A 453 -22.73 -11.98 19.05
N LEU A 454 -22.82 -13.31 19.00
CA LEU A 454 -23.65 -14.03 18.03
C LEU A 454 -24.96 -14.35 18.72
N PRO A 455 -26.11 -13.84 18.20
CA PRO A 455 -27.45 -14.15 18.75
C PRO A 455 -27.77 -15.62 18.63
#